data_15756011e6c7f4c1882a1a6275892a51
#
_entry.id   15756011e6c7f4c1882a1a6275892a51
#
_cell.length_a   1.000
_cell.length_b   1.000
_cell.length_c   1.000
_cell.angle_alpha   90.00
_cell.angle_beta   90.00
_cell.angle_gamma   90.00
#
_symmetry.space_group_name_H-M   'P 1'
#
loop_
_entity.id
_entity.type
_entity.pdbx_description
1 polymer ?
#
loop_
_entity_poly.entity_id
_entity_poly.type
_entity_poly.pdbx_seq_one_letter_code
_entity_poly.pdbx_strand_id
1 'polypeptide(L)'
;MGTIRLPRSAYPPEFRARAVELARASELRPSQVARDLGIDPDTLRRWLRQADVDAGRRPGTTSDEQAELVRLRREVALLREERDILQKATASFARASAPR
;
A
#
# COMPACT_ATOMS: atom_id res chain seq x y z
N MET A 1 19.90 24.81 5.21
CA MET A 1 19.71 23.48 5.78
C MET A 1 18.60 22.76 5.00
N GLY A 2 18.91 21.60 4.48
CA GLY A 2 17.93 20.84 3.70
C GLY A 2 16.90 20.17 4.58
N THR A 3 15.66 20.14 4.12
CA THR A 3 14.62 19.36 4.77
C THR A 3 14.90 17.88 4.55
N ILE A 4 14.87 17.09 5.59
CA ILE A 4 15.03 15.64 5.48
C ILE A 4 13.77 15.09 4.83
N ARG A 5 13.92 14.48 3.66
CA ARG A 5 12.81 13.82 2.97
C ARG A 5 12.68 12.40 3.47
N LEU A 6 11.54 12.10 4.07
CA LEU A 6 11.23 10.76 4.52
C LEU A 6 10.69 9.92 3.36
N PRO A 7 10.93 8.60 3.37
CA PRO A 7 10.29 7.70 2.43
C PRO A 7 8.77 7.81 2.52
N ARG A 8 8.06 7.54 1.43
CA ARG A 8 6.59 7.55 1.40
C ARG A 8 5.96 6.76 2.54
N SER A 9 6.52 5.58 2.83
CA SER A 9 6.04 4.70 3.88
C SER A 9 6.20 5.27 5.28
N ALA A 10 7.04 6.32 5.45
CA ALA A 10 7.29 6.94 6.74
C ALA A 10 6.24 7.98 7.12
N TYR A 11 5.39 8.40 6.19
CA TYR A 11 4.35 9.38 6.48
C TYR A 11 3.10 8.68 7.02
N PRO A 12 2.65 9.05 8.25
CA PRO A 12 1.43 8.42 8.79
C PRO A 12 0.19 8.82 7.99
N PRO A 13 -0.86 7.98 7.99
CA PRO A 13 -2.09 8.28 7.28
C PRO A 13 -2.73 9.62 7.66
N GLU A 14 -2.66 10.00 8.94
CA GLU A 14 -3.20 11.27 9.45
C GLU A 14 -2.49 12.46 8.82
N PHE A 15 -1.17 12.36 8.69
CA PHE A 15 -0.38 13.42 8.05
C PHE A 15 -0.76 13.55 6.56
N ARG A 16 -0.90 12.43 5.86
CA ARG A 16 -1.29 12.45 4.45
C ARG A 16 -2.67 13.07 4.25
N ALA A 17 -3.63 12.71 5.08
CA ALA A 17 -4.97 13.27 5.03
C ALA A 17 -4.96 14.78 5.26
N ARG A 18 -4.19 15.25 6.24
CA ARG A 18 -4.03 16.67 6.54
C ARG A 18 -3.40 17.44 5.39
N ALA A 19 -2.36 16.86 4.80
CA ALA A 19 -1.68 17.48 3.66
C ALA A 19 -2.63 17.66 2.48
N VAL A 20 -3.46 16.64 2.20
CA VAL A 20 -4.48 16.71 1.14
C VAL A 20 -5.51 17.80 1.45
N GLU A 21 -6.01 17.86 2.67
CA GLU A 21 -6.97 18.90 3.09
C GLU A 21 -6.39 20.29 2.92
N LEU A 22 -5.16 20.50 3.37
CA LEU A 22 -4.46 21.78 3.23
C LEU A 22 -4.31 22.18 1.76
N ALA A 23 -3.91 21.24 0.91
CA ALA A 23 -3.72 21.51 -0.50
C ALA A 23 -5.04 21.91 -1.19
N ARG A 24 -6.15 21.27 -0.80
CA ARG A 24 -7.47 21.59 -1.36
C ARG A 24 -8.03 22.91 -0.86
N ALA A 25 -7.75 23.26 0.40
CA ALA A 25 -8.21 24.51 1.00
C ALA A 25 -7.36 25.71 0.59
N SER A 26 -6.14 25.48 0.12
CA SER A 26 -5.20 26.55 -0.24
C SER A 26 -5.45 27.05 -1.65
N GLU A 27 -5.25 28.37 -1.85
CA GLU A 27 -5.23 28.97 -3.17
C GLU A 27 -3.89 28.78 -3.87
N LEU A 28 -2.89 28.31 -3.14
CA LEU A 28 -1.56 28.04 -3.69
C LEU A 28 -1.58 26.76 -4.53
N ARG A 29 -0.62 26.66 -5.44
CA ARG A 29 -0.43 25.46 -6.21
C ARG A 29 0.02 24.31 -5.31
N PRO A 30 -0.37 23.07 -5.62
CA PRO A 30 0.06 21.90 -4.82
C PRO A 30 1.57 21.82 -4.63
N SER A 31 2.36 22.21 -5.65
CA SER A 31 3.82 22.23 -5.52
C SER A 31 4.30 23.18 -4.44
N GLN A 32 3.65 24.33 -4.28
CA GLN A 32 3.99 25.30 -3.24
C GLN A 32 3.60 24.78 -1.86
N VAL A 33 2.43 24.20 -1.73
CA VAL A 33 1.98 23.56 -0.49
C VAL A 33 2.95 22.47 -0.08
N ALA A 34 3.38 21.65 -1.02
CA ALA A 34 4.36 20.60 -0.75
C ALA A 34 5.67 21.16 -0.21
N ARG A 35 6.17 22.22 -0.82
CA ARG A 35 7.39 22.91 -0.33
C ARG A 35 7.22 23.41 1.10
N ASP A 36 6.11 24.05 1.36
CA ASP A 36 5.82 24.62 2.68
C ASP A 36 5.72 23.53 3.75
N LEU A 37 5.24 22.34 3.37
CA LEU A 37 5.17 21.18 4.25
C LEU A 37 6.46 20.37 4.32
N GLY A 38 7.43 20.68 3.48
CA GLY A 38 8.68 19.93 3.42
C GLY A 38 8.58 18.55 2.80
N ILE A 39 7.61 18.36 1.91
CA ILE A 39 7.41 17.08 1.19
C ILE A 39 7.67 17.27 -0.30
N ASP A 40 7.93 16.15 -0.97
CA ASP A 40 8.12 16.13 -2.41
C ASP A 40 6.82 16.51 -3.12
N PRO A 41 6.85 17.44 -4.11
CA PRO A 41 5.64 17.79 -4.85
C PRO A 41 4.97 16.61 -5.56
N ASP A 42 5.74 15.66 -6.07
CA ASP A 42 5.18 14.47 -6.71
C ASP A 42 4.46 13.57 -5.71
N THR A 43 4.98 13.49 -4.50
CA THR A 43 4.34 12.76 -3.39
C THR A 43 2.97 13.37 -3.08
N LEU A 44 2.91 14.68 -2.92
CA LEU A 44 1.63 15.36 -2.65
C LEU A 44 0.64 15.16 -3.81
N ARG A 45 1.09 15.26 -5.05
CA ARG A 45 0.23 15.02 -6.21
C ARG A 45 -0.35 13.61 -6.23
N ARG A 46 0.44 12.61 -5.85
CA ARG A 46 -0.05 11.23 -5.74
C ARG A 46 -1.10 11.08 -4.65
N TRP A 47 -0.89 11.73 -3.53
CA TRP A 47 -1.88 11.71 -2.43
C TRP A 47 -3.18 12.37 -2.85
N LEU A 48 -3.11 13.50 -3.56
CA LEU A 48 -4.29 14.18 -4.09
C LEU A 48 -5.04 13.29 -5.08
N ARG A 49 -4.31 12.65 -5.99
CA ARG A 49 -4.90 11.73 -6.95
C ARG A 49 -5.57 10.55 -6.27
N GLN A 50 -4.89 9.94 -5.30
CA GLN A 50 -5.45 8.81 -4.56
C GLN A 50 -6.70 9.23 -3.76
N ALA A 51 -6.70 10.41 -3.18
CA ALA A 51 -7.86 10.94 -2.48
C ALA A 51 -9.06 11.11 -3.43
N ASP A 52 -8.81 11.54 -4.67
CA ASP A 52 -9.87 11.65 -5.68
C ASP A 52 -10.41 10.28 -6.08
N VAL A 53 -9.55 9.27 -6.23
CA VAL A 53 -9.97 7.89 -6.50
C VAL A 53 -10.82 7.36 -5.34
N ASP A 54 -10.34 7.53 -4.11
CA ASP A 54 -11.04 7.05 -2.91
C ASP A 54 -12.41 7.72 -2.72
N ALA A 55 -12.54 8.96 -3.16
CA ALA A 55 -13.81 9.69 -3.10
C ALA A 55 -14.72 9.43 -4.31
N GLY A 56 -14.29 8.59 -5.24
CA GLY A 56 -15.07 8.28 -6.46
C GLY A 56 -15.06 9.37 -7.52
N ARG A 57 -14.22 10.39 -7.38
CA ARG A 57 -14.13 11.48 -8.35
C ARG A 57 -13.23 11.15 -9.54
N ARG A 58 -12.45 10.10 -9.42
CA ARG A 58 -11.50 9.68 -10.45
C ARG A 58 -11.45 8.16 -10.53
N PRO A 59 -11.41 7.56 -11.74
CA PRO A 59 -11.23 6.11 -11.87
C PRO A 59 -9.87 5.67 -11.33
N GLY A 60 -9.84 4.50 -10.74
CA GLY A 60 -8.60 3.90 -10.24
C GLY A 60 -8.88 2.92 -9.11
N THR A 61 -7.82 2.31 -8.61
CA THR A 61 -7.90 1.37 -7.49
C THR A 61 -7.88 2.15 -6.18
N THR A 62 -8.90 1.98 -5.35
CA THR A 62 -9.00 2.65 -4.07
C THR A 62 -7.94 2.13 -3.09
N SER A 63 -7.67 2.91 -2.06
CA SER A 63 -6.77 2.50 -0.97
C SER A 63 -7.25 1.23 -0.29
N ASP A 64 -8.57 1.09 -0.08
CA ASP A 64 -9.18 -0.11 0.50
C ASP A 64 -8.98 -1.32 -0.39
N GLU A 65 -9.19 -1.17 -1.71
CA GLU A 65 -8.93 -2.23 -2.67
C GLU A 65 -7.47 -2.65 -2.69
N GLN A 66 -6.55 -1.71 -2.63
CA GLN A 66 -5.11 -1.98 -2.56
C GLN A 66 -4.75 -2.77 -1.29
N ALA A 67 -5.30 -2.37 -0.15
CA ALA A 67 -5.09 -3.07 1.12
C ALA A 67 -5.64 -4.50 1.04
N GLU A 68 -6.80 -4.68 0.44
CA GLU A 68 -7.42 -6.00 0.24
C GLU A 68 -6.56 -6.87 -0.68
N LEU A 69 -6.00 -6.31 -1.75
CA LEU A 69 -5.08 -7.04 -2.63
C LEU A 69 -3.84 -7.54 -1.88
N VAL A 70 -3.26 -6.68 -1.05
CA VAL A 70 -2.09 -7.07 -0.23
C VAL A 70 -2.47 -8.21 0.73
N ARG A 71 -3.61 -8.09 1.39
CA ARG A 71 -4.12 -9.12 2.31
C ARG A 71 -4.32 -10.45 1.59
N LEU A 72 -4.99 -10.42 0.45
CA LEU A 72 -5.27 -11.63 -0.33
C LEU A 72 -4.00 -12.28 -0.88
N ARG A 73 -3.04 -11.50 -1.33
CA ARG A 73 -1.75 -12.03 -1.80
C ARG A 73 -0.99 -12.75 -0.69
N ARG A 74 -1.02 -12.19 0.52
CA ARG A 74 -0.40 -12.84 1.70
C ARG A 74 -1.12 -14.14 2.04
N GLU A 75 -2.44 -14.13 2.02
CA GLU A 75 -3.25 -15.31 2.27
C GLU A 75 -2.99 -16.41 1.24
N VAL A 76 -2.93 -16.06 -0.04
CA VAL A 76 -2.61 -17.00 -1.11
C VAL A 76 -1.23 -17.61 -0.91
N ALA A 77 -0.23 -16.77 -0.58
CA ALA A 77 1.14 -17.25 -0.34
C ALA A 77 1.18 -18.25 0.82
N LEU A 78 0.48 -17.95 1.90
CA LEU A 78 0.41 -18.83 3.07
C LEU A 78 -0.30 -20.15 2.75
N LEU A 79 -1.42 -20.08 2.03
CA LEU A 79 -2.15 -21.29 1.62
C LEU A 79 -1.33 -22.16 0.68
N ARG A 80 -0.57 -21.57 -0.22
CA ARG A 80 0.33 -22.31 -1.11
C ARG A 80 1.43 -23.00 -0.32
N GLU A 81 1.99 -22.33 0.68
CA GLU A 81 3.00 -22.90 1.56
C GLU A 81 2.43 -24.09 2.35
N GLU A 82 1.25 -23.92 2.94
CA GLU A 82 0.58 -25.01 3.65
C GLU A 82 0.29 -26.19 2.74
N ARG A 83 -0.21 -25.93 1.53
CA ARG A 83 -0.43 -26.97 0.54
C ARG A 83 0.86 -27.72 0.22
N ASP A 84 1.96 -27.02 0.01
CA ASP A 84 3.23 -27.65 -0.34
C ASP A 84 3.74 -28.51 0.82
N ILE A 85 3.59 -28.04 2.05
CA ILE A 85 3.96 -28.82 3.24
C ILE A 85 3.10 -30.09 3.35
N LEU A 86 1.80 -29.97 3.14
CA LEU A 86 0.88 -31.11 3.18
C LEU A 86 1.17 -32.13 2.09
N GLN A 87 1.49 -31.66 0.88
CA GLN A 87 1.87 -32.54 -0.23
C GLN A 87 3.15 -33.31 0.08
N LYS A 88 4.16 -32.65 0.64
CA LYS A 88 5.41 -33.29 1.06
C LYS A 88 5.18 -34.31 2.17
N ALA A 89 4.36 -33.96 3.14
CA ALA A 89 4.01 -34.87 4.22
C ALA A 89 3.27 -36.10 3.70
N THR A 90 2.33 -35.92 2.78
CA THR A 90 1.58 -37.01 2.15
C THR A 90 2.51 -37.93 1.37
N ALA A 91 3.41 -37.37 0.57
CA ALA A 91 4.39 -38.15 -0.19
C ALA A 91 5.33 -38.93 0.73
N SER A 92 5.79 -38.30 1.81
CA SER A 92 6.63 -38.97 2.81
C SER A 92 5.90 -40.12 3.50
N PHE A 93 4.62 -39.91 3.83
CA PHE A 93 3.76 -40.94 4.45
C PHE A 93 3.56 -42.12 3.50
N ALA A 94 3.28 -41.85 2.23
CA ALA A 94 3.11 -42.88 1.22
C ALA A 94 4.38 -43.75 1.05
N ARG A 95 5.55 -43.12 1.06
CA ARG A 95 6.82 -43.85 0.98
C ARG A 95 7.07 -44.71 2.22
N ALA A 96 6.76 -44.19 3.40
CA ALA A 96 6.95 -44.93 4.64
C ALA A 96 6.01 -46.11 4.76
N SER A 97 4.82 -46.03 4.14
CA SER A 97 3.78 -47.07 4.19
C SER A 97 3.85 -48.04 3.00
N ALA A 98 4.74 -47.80 2.04
CA ALA A 98 4.86 -48.65 0.85
C ALA A 98 5.29 -50.07 1.23
N PRO A 99 4.66 -51.14 0.68
CA PRO A 99 5.11 -52.51 0.91
C PRO A 99 6.48 -52.72 0.30
N ARG A 100 7.29 -53.51 0.98
CA ARG A 100 8.65 -53.88 0.50
C ARG A 100 8.57 -54.93 -0.60
#